data_c668ccc0d8df5e8f6db4e3f77063654b
#
_entry.id   c668ccc0d8df5e8f6db4e3f77063654b
#
_cell.length_a   1.000
_cell.length_b   1.000
_cell.length_c   1.000
_cell.angle_alpha   90.00
_cell.angle_beta   90.00
_cell.angle_gamma   90.00
#
_symmetry.space_group_name_H-M   'P 1'
#
loop_
_entity.id
_entity.type
_entity.pdbx_description
1 polymer ?
#
loop_
_entity_poly.entity_id
_entity_poly.type
_entity_poly.pdbx_seq_one_letter_code
_entity_poly.pdbx_strand_id
1 'polypeptide(L)'
;MSDSNGLTTPSILARRSVLLGLAAAPLAACSAPAAAIAPMKTTAVAVGLGPFTAEGMAAYAPTGPLRRMRFQRRALGPKDVAIKLHYCGVCHSDIHTVRGDWGPIQYPQIVGHELAGEVVGTGSSVSKLRLGARVGVGCIVNSCRHCVECEAGHENYCLEGNTQTYASKDRDGTITQGGYATFVVVDEDFVINIPTAIDLAEAGPLLCAGITVYSPLRRWGVSPGKKVAVVGMGGLGHMAVKLAKAMGAEVTVFTTSPEKIADAKRFGAANVVVNRDGADFSAFGHAFDFALDTVPQRHDIGRFVPLLKRDATYCRVGVGKVADTIDVGQMSLVMFRNAIAGSNTGGIRETQEMIDFCALHGIRPEIQKIPMTGIDEAWSKVVDKKARYRFVVELNA
;
A
#
# COMPACT_ATOMS: atom_id res chain seq x y z
N MET A 1 2.53 -54.63 -51.41
CA MET A 1 3.24 -55.48 -50.45
C MET A 1 3.22 -54.68 -49.17
N SER A 2 2.15 -54.74 -48.41
CA SER A 2 1.83 -55.65 -47.26
C SER A 2 3.00 -55.75 -46.27
N ASP A 3 2.84 -55.14 -45.13
CA ASP A 3 2.63 -55.90 -43.92
C ASP A 3 2.23 -55.00 -42.74
N SER A 4 1.16 -55.40 -42.12
CA SER A 4 0.56 -54.97 -40.87
C SER A 4 1.30 -55.56 -39.68
N ASN A 5 1.49 -54.78 -38.60
CA ASN A 5 1.63 -55.37 -37.28
C ASN A 5 1.01 -54.50 -36.22
N GLY A 6 0.06 -55.10 -35.51
CA GLY A 6 -0.73 -54.55 -34.46
C GLY A 6 0.00 -54.38 -33.16
N LEU A 7 -0.42 -53.36 -32.40
CA LEU A 7 -0.04 -53.14 -31.04
C LEU A 7 -1.25 -53.35 -30.11
N THR A 8 -1.09 -54.39 -29.31
CA THR A 8 -2.00 -54.79 -28.22
C THR A 8 -1.89 -53.84 -27.02
N THR A 9 -3.05 -53.43 -26.53
CA THR A 9 -3.22 -52.73 -25.26
C THR A 9 -3.05 -53.68 -24.07
N PRO A 10 -2.41 -53.26 -22.96
CA PRO A 10 -2.47 -54.00 -21.71
C PRO A 10 -3.60 -53.46 -20.81
N SER A 11 -4.30 -54.41 -20.24
CA SER A 11 -5.40 -54.36 -19.34
C SER A 11 -5.13 -53.66 -17.99
N ILE A 12 -6.17 -52.99 -17.48
CA ILE A 12 -6.31 -52.38 -16.16
C ILE A 12 -6.34 -53.47 -15.08
N LEU A 13 -5.36 -53.46 -14.16
CA LEU A 13 -5.39 -54.22 -12.92
C LEU A 13 -5.90 -53.32 -11.78
N ALA A 14 -7.06 -53.71 -11.24
CA ALA A 14 -7.67 -53.13 -10.06
C ALA A 14 -6.81 -53.40 -8.81
N ARG A 15 -6.44 -52.34 -8.10
CA ARG A 15 -5.87 -52.45 -6.73
C ARG A 15 -6.97 -52.19 -5.69
N ARG A 16 -7.16 -53.25 -4.86
CA ARG A 16 -8.03 -53.27 -3.68
C ARG A 16 -7.51 -52.28 -2.64
N SER A 17 -8.40 -51.39 -2.16
CA SER A 17 -8.20 -50.52 -1.01
C SER A 17 -8.36 -51.35 0.29
N VAL A 18 -7.36 -51.32 1.16
CA VAL A 18 -7.42 -51.80 2.53
C VAL A 18 -7.79 -50.60 3.41
N LEU A 19 -8.97 -50.63 3.99
CA LEU A 19 -9.44 -49.71 5.03
C LEU A 19 -8.85 -50.16 6.38
N LEU A 20 -7.90 -49.37 6.91
CA LEU A 20 -7.52 -49.44 8.32
C LEU A 20 -8.34 -48.42 9.10
N GLY A 21 -9.23 -48.88 9.95
CA GLY A 21 -9.97 -48.02 10.88
C GLY A 21 -9.07 -47.53 12.01
N LEU A 22 -8.98 -46.23 12.16
CA LEU A 22 -8.42 -45.57 13.34
C LEU A 22 -9.57 -45.01 14.17
N ALA A 23 -9.69 -45.53 15.39
CA ALA A 23 -10.65 -45.08 16.40
C ALA A 23 -10.31 -43.65 16.85
N ALA A 24 -11.26 -42.74 16.73
CA ALA A 24 -11.16 -41.39 17.26
C ALA A 24 -11.54 -41.35 18.73
N ALA A 25 -10.63 -40.93 19.60
CA ALA A 25 -10.93 -40.57 20.97
C ALA A 25 -11.49 -39.14 21.04
N PRO A 26 -12.47 -38.84 21.88
CA PRO A 26 -13.02 -37.48 21.96
C PRO A 26 -12.07 -36.57 22.76
N LEU A 27 -11.58 -35.50 22.13
CA LEU A 27 -10.93 -34.36 22.77
C LEU A 27 -12.02 -33.50 23.44
N ALA A 28 -12.03 -33.45 24.75
CA ALA A 28 -12.85 -32.54 25.53
C ALA A 28 -12.35 -31.10 25.29
N ALA A 29 -13.15 -30.28 24.60
CA ALA A 29 -12.92 -28.85 24.41
C ALA A 29 -13.27 -28.11 25.71
N CYS A 30 -12.28 -27.63 26.44
CA CYS A 30 -12.47 -26.58 27.45
C CYS A 30 -12.74 -25.26 26.74
N SER A 31 -14.01 -24.88 26.61
CA SER A 31 -14.42 -23.54 26.16
C SER A 31 -14.40 -22.59 27.36
N ALA A 32 -13.36 -21.75 27.46
CA ALA A 32 -13.42 -20.55 28.29
C ALA A 32 -14.34 -19.51 27.62
N PRO A 33 -15.23 -18.83 28.38
CA PRO A 33 -16.08 -17.82 27.79
C PRO A 33 -15.23 -16.62 27.35
N ALA A 34 -15.29 -16.29 26.06
CA ALA A 34 -14.76 -15.03 25.53
C ALA A 34 -15.54 -13.88 26.17
N ALA A 35 -14.86 -13.04 26.96
CA ALA A 35 -15.43 -11.82 27.48
C ALA A 35 -15.83 -10.92 26.28
N ALA A 36 -17.13 -10.76 26.09
CA ALA A 36 -17.67 -9.82 25.10
C ALA A 36 -17.28 -8.40 25.51
N ILE A 37 -16.37 -7.78 24.77
CA ILE A 37 -16.09 -6.35 24.85
C ILE A 37 -17.35 -5.67 24.31
N ALA A 38 -18.09 -5.00 25.21
CA ALA A 38 -19.27 -4.22 24.85
C ALA A 38 -18.87 -3.16 23.81
N PRO A 39 -19.62 -3.01 22.70
CA PRO A 39 -19.31 -1.97 21.73
C PRO A 39 -19.50 -0.61 22.40
N MET A 40 -18.45 0.20 22.41
CA MET A 40 -18.57 1.63 22.74
C MET A 40 -19.59 2.23 21.76
N LYS A 41 -20.73 2.67 22.28
CA LYS A 41 -21.73 3.43 21.55
C LYS A 41 -21.18 4.84 21.29
N THR A 42 -20.35 4.99 20.27
CA THR A 42 -20.18 6.30 19.64
C THR A 42 -21.48 6.59 18.91
N THR A 43 -22.28 7.50 19.44
CA THR A 43 -23.44 8.07 18.75
C THR A 43 -22.89 8.91 17.59
N ALA A 44 -22.71 8.29 16.43
CA ALA A 44 -22.42 9.03 15.19
C ALA A 44 -23.64 9.93 14.92
N VAL A 45 -23.47 11.23 15.15
CA VAL A 45 -24.50 12.22 14.81
C VAL A 45 -24.47 12.32 13.28
N ALA A 46 -25.56 11.93 12.63
CA ALA A 46 -25.71 12.09 11.19
C ALA A 46 -25.61 13.59 10.85
N VAL A 47 -24.63 13.94 10.00
CA VAL A 47 -24.56 15.28 9.43
C VAL A 47 -25.55 15.38 8.25
N GLY A 48 -26.05 16.59 7.97
CA GLY A 48 -26.93 16.83 6.80
C GLY A 48 -26.24 16.49 5.47
N LEU A 49 -26.94 16.70 4.36
CA LEU A 49 -26.43 16.38 3.02
C LEU A 49 -25.29 17.31 2.55
N GLY A 50 -24.92 18.32 3.32
CA GLY A 50 -23.86 19.29 3.00
C GLY A 50 -24.35 20.50 2.18
N PRO A 51 -23.46 21.38 1.68
CA PRO A 51 -21.99 21.25 1.67
C PRO A 51 -21.36 21.29 3.08
N PHE A 52 -20.17 20.68 3.21
CA PHE A 52 -19.50 20.54 4.50
C PHE A 52 -18.33 21.51 4.61
N THR A 53 -18.29 22.27 5.70
CA THR A 53 -17.11 23.07 6.01
C THR A 53 -16.00 22.16 6.56
N ALA A 54 -14.84 22.21 5.93
CA ALA A 54 -13.63 21.53 6.37
C ALA A 54 -12.54 22.55 6.71
N GLU A 55 -11.68 22.18 7.65
CA GLU A 55 -10.45 22.90 7.97
C GLU A 55 -9.27 21.98 7.68
N GLY A 56 -8.15 22.55 7.20
CA GLY A 56 -6.98 21.76 6.86
C GLY A 56 -5.71 22.60 6.79
N MET A 57 -4.60 21.93 6.46
CA MET A 57 -3.31 22.54 6.22
C MET A 57 -3.00 22.53 4.72
N ALA A 58 -2.88 23.71 4.13
CA ALA A 58 -2.68 23.89 2.69
C ALA A 58 -1.29 24.47 2.37
N ALA A 59 -0.72 24.00 1.27
CA ALA A 59 0.41 24.65 0.62
C ALA A 59 -0.10 25.81 -0.27
N TYR A 60 0.54 26.96 -0.19
CA TYR A 60 0.21 28.15 -1.00
C TYR A 60 1.24 28.42 -2.09
N ALA A 61 2.33 27.67 -2.09
CA ALA A 61 3.42 27.75 -3.06
C ALA A 61 4.21 26.42 -3.04
N PRO A 62 5.11 26.20 -4.02
CA PRO A 62 5.97 25.01 -4.06
C PRO A 62 6.90 24.87 -2.83
N THR A 63 7.15 25.98 -2.17
CA THR A 63 8.02 26.07 -0.96
C THR A 63 7.35 26.94 0.09
N GLY A 64 7.79 26.77 1.34
CA GLY A 64 7.26 27.51 2.48
C GLY A 64 6.37 26.64 3.38
N PRO A 65 5.95 27.15 4.54
CA PRO A 65 5.17 26.41 5.49
C PRO A 65 3.73 26.22 5.02
N LEU A 66 3.13 25.11 5.44
CA LEU A 66 1.71 24.89 5.31
C LEU A 66 0.93 25.87 6.22
N ARG A 67 -0.24 26.32 5.76
CA ARG A 67 -1.08 27.26 6.49
C ARG A 67 -2.50 26.74 6.65
N ARG A 68 -3.16 27.09 7.74
CA ARG A 68 -4.57 26.75 7.93
C ARG A 68 -5.42 27.34 6.81
N MET A 69 -6.33 26.51 6.29
CA MET A 69 -7.32 26.89 5.28
C MET A 69 -8.68 26.32 5.68
N ARG A 70 -9.71 27.19 5.63
CA ARG A 70 -11.11 26.78 5.73
C ARG A 70 -11.71 26.76 4.34
N PHE A 71 -12.39 25.67 3.99
CA PHE A 71 -12.93 25.46 2.64
C PHE A 71 -14.20 24.61 2.70
N GLN A 72 -14.90 24.54 1.56
CA GLN A 72 -16.12 23.74 1.44
C GLN A 72 -15.82 22.43 0.70
N ARG A 73 -16.28 21.33 1.25
CA ARG A 73 -16.46 20.08 0.53
C ARG A 73 -17.84 20.11 -0.12
N ARG A 74 -17.99 19.46 -1.27
CA ARG A 74 -19.27 19.35 -1.97
C ARG A 74 -20.35 18.71 -1.11
N ALA A 75 -21.62 18.94 -1.48
CA ALA A 75 -22.73 18.18 -0.93
C ALA A 75 -22.65 16.70 -1.38
N LEU A 76 -23.35 15.83 -0.64
CA LEU A 76 -23.41 14.41 -0.97
C LEU A 76 -24.22 14.19 -2.25
N GLY A 77 -23.61 13.58 -3.23
CA GLY A 77 -24.29 12.90 -4.33
C GLY A 77 -24.91 11.57 -3.86
N PRO A 78 -25.72 10.91 -4.73
CA PRO A 78 -26.43 9.70 -4.34
C PRO A 78 -25.54 8.57 -3.78
N LYS A 79 -24.34 8.38 -4.33
CA LYS A 79 -23.40 7.34 -3.91
C LYS A 79 -22.28 7.84 -3.00
N ASP A 80 -22.32 9.09 -2.57
CA ASP A 80 -21.28 9.68 -1.74
C ASP A 80 -21.42 9.35 -0.27
N VAL A 81 -20.28 9.32 0.40
CA VAL A 81 -20.20 9.33 1.85
C VAL A 81 -19.39 10.52 2.33
N ALA A 82 -19.84 11.14 3.42
CA ALA A 82 -19.06 12.10 4.18
C ALA A 82 -18.31 11.36 5.28
N ILE A 83 -17.00 11.54 5.31
CA ILE A 83 -16.12 10.92 6.30
C ILE A 83 -15.52 12.03 7.16
N LYS A 84 -15.74 11.94 8.48
CA LYS A 84 -14.98 12.72 9.46
C LYS A 84 -13.61 12.06 9.60
N LEU A 85 -12.59 12.79 9.23
CA LEU A 85 -11.22 12.29 9.30
C LEU A 85 -10.67 12.44 10.72
N HIS A 86 -10.07 11.38 11.23
CA HIS A 86 -9.38 11.36 12.50
C HIS A 86 -7.87 11.40 12.32
N TYR A 87 -7.37 10.73 11.27
CA TYR A 87 -5.95 10.59 10.97
C TYR A 87 -5.66 10.72 9.49
N CYS A 88 -4.48 11.24 9.18
CA CYS A 88 -3.90 11.20 7.85
C CYS A 88 -2.40 10.89 7.92
N GLY A 89 -1.94 9.86 7.21
CA GLY A 89 -0.53 9.56 7.12
C GLY A 89 0.24 10.60 6.29
N VAL A 90 1.53 10.74 6.58
CA VAL A 90 2.46 11.62 5.85
C VAL A 90 3.29 10.79 4.90
N CYS A 91 3.26 11.15 3.62
CA CYS A 91 3.98 10.48 2.55
C CYS A 91 4.96 11.43 1.84
N HIS A 92 6.03 10.88 1.28
CA HIS A 92 6.96 11.64 0.44
C HIS A 92 6.27 12.17 -0.83
N SER A 93 5.24 11.47 -1.31
CA SER A 93 4.41 11.89 -2.45
C SER A 93 3.72 13.24 -2.24
N ASP A 94 3.30 13.54 -1.00
CA ASP A 94 2.71 14.84 -0.65
C ASP A 94 3.71 15.97 -0.89
N ILE A 95 4.98 15.73 -0.53
CA ILE A 95 6.08 16.69 -0.67
C ILE A 95 6.43 16.87 -2.14
N HIS A 96 6.58 15.78 -2.91
CA HIS A 96 6.86 15.83 -4.35
C HIS A 96 5.78 16.60 -5.11
N THR A 97 4.51 16.35 -4.78
CA THR A 97 3.39 17.05 -5.44
C THR A 97 3.42 18.53 -5.14
N VAL A 98 3.58 18.94 -3.88
CA VAL A 98 3.63 20.37 -3.52
C VAL A 98 4.84 21.05 -4.14
N ARG A 99 5.98 20.37 -4.27
CA ARG A 99 7.18 20.94 -4.90
C ARG A 99 7.13 21.00 -6.43
N GLY A 100 6.10 20.37 -7.04
CA GLY A 100 5.99 20.30 -8.50
C GLY A 100 6.98 19.31 -9.13
N ASP A 101 7.57 18.40 -8.37
CA ASP A 101 8.51 17.39 -8.86
C ASP A 101 7.86 16.42 -9.88
N TRP A 102 6.53 16.31 -9.86
CA TRP A 102 5.72 15.47 -10.76
C TRP A 102 4.87 16.28 -11.74
N GLY A 103 5.06 17.58 -11.79
CA GLY A 103 4.34 18.51 -12.63
C GLY A 103 3.71 19.64 -11.83
N PRO A 104 3.24 20.72 -12.50
CA PRO A 104 2.64 21.87 -11.85
C PRO A 104 1.29 21.53 -11.24
N ILE A 105 0.98 22.13 -10.09
CA ILE A 105 -0.33 22.05 -9.44
C ILE A 105 -0.92 23.43 -9.22
N GLN A 106 -2.21 23.49 -8.88
CA GLN A 106 -2.87 24.74 -8.46
C GLN A 106 -2.72 24.93 -6.95
N TYR A 107 -2.49 26.18 -6.52
CA TYR A 107 -2.46 26.59 -5.12
C TYR A 107 -3.63 27.53 -4.81
N PRO A 108 -4.16 27.53 -3.56
CA PRO A 108 -3.76 26.71 -2.43
C PRO A 108 -4.18 25.23 -2.59
N GLN A 109 -3.33 24.30 -2.12
CA GLN A 109 -3.57 22.88 -2.24
C GLN A 109 -3.41 22.18 -0.89
N ILE A 110 -4.45 21.47 -0.44
CA ILE A 110 -4.35 20.51 0.66
C ILE A 110 -3.95 19.16 0.06
N VAL A 111 -2.87 18.57 0.56
CA VAL A 111 -2.41 17.22 0.20
C VAL A 111 -2.74 16.21 1.29
N GLY A 112 -2.23 14.98 1.21
CA GLY A 112 -2.53 13.86 2.09
C GLY A 112 -3.46 12.85 1.40
N HIS A 113 -3.03 11.58 1.29
CA HIS A 113 -3.74 10.50 0.61
C HIS A 113 -3.77 9.20 1.42
N GLU A 114 -3.60 9.31 2.72
CA GLU A 114 -3.59 8.19 3.66
C GLU A 114 -4.64 8.46 4.75
N LEU A 115 -5.91 8.53 4.35
CA LEU A 115 -7.01 9.03 5.16
C LEU A 115 -7.66 7.92 5.98
N ALA A 116 -7.89 8.15 7.26
CA ALA A 116 -8.64 7.24 8.11
C ALA A 116 -9.64 8.00 9.00
N GLY A 117 -10.87 7.49 9.09
CA GLY A 117 -11.93 8.16 9.82
C GLY A 117 -13.20 7.33 9.94
N GLU A 118 -14.31 8.02 10.15
CA GLU A 118 -15.64 7.43 10.33
C GLU A 118 -16.66 8.08 9.41
N VAL A 119 -17.56 7.27 8.86
CA VAL A 119 -18.69 7.73 8.04
C VAL A 119 -19.67 8.49 8.92
N VAL A 120 -19.95 9.75 8.58
CA VAL A 120 -20.88 10.62 9.30
C VAL A 120 -22.08 11.08 8.47
N GLY A 121 -22.08 10.79 7.17
CA GLY A 121 -23.19 11.06 6.26
C GLY A 121 -23.16 10.13 5.06
N THR A 122 -24.33 9.78 4.52
CA THR A 122 -24.48 8.91 3.36
C THR A 122 -25.47 9.50 2.37
N GLY A 123 -25.16 9.39 1.08
CA GLY A 123 -26.09 9.68 0.01
C GLY A 123 -27.21 8.62 -0.09
N SER A 124 -28.25 8.93 -0.83
CA SER A 124 -29.48 8.13 -0.89
C SER A 124 -29.33 6.74 -1.50
N SER A 125 -28.29 6.50 -2.28
CA SER A 125 -27.99 5.23 -2.97
C SER A 125 -26.77 4.49 -2.40
N VAL A 126 -26.21 4.95 -1.29
CA VAL A 126 -25.14 4.26 -0.58
C VAL A 126 -25.67 2.97 0.01
N SER A 127 -25.00 1.86 -0.30
CA SER A 127 -25.43 0.51 0.08
C SER A 127 -24.36 -0.30 0.82
N LYS A 128 -23.09 0.05 0.64
CA LYS A 128 -21.95 -0.71 1.19
C LYS A 128 -21.54 -0.22 2.58
N LEU A 129 -21.87 1.01 2.94
CA LEU A 129 -21.40 1.69 4.13
C LEU A 129 -22.57 2.22 4.97
N ARG A 130 -22.35 2.31 6.28
CA ARG A 130 -23.31 2.84 7.26
C ARG A 130 -22.67 3.92 8.12
N LEU A 131 -23.49 4.75 8.74
CA LEU A 131 -23.03 5.74 9.72
C LEU A 131 -22.22 5.05 10.84
N GLY A 132 -21.12 5.68 11.24
CA GLY A 132 -20.17 5.15 12.22
C GLY A 132 -19.25 4.04 11.70
N ALA A 133 -19.32 3.67 10.42
CA ALA A 133 -18.38 2.73 9.83
C ALA A 133 -16.96 3.32 9.85
N ARG A 134 -16.00 2.52 10.31
CA ARG A 134 -14.57 2.84 10.27
C ARG A 134 -14.04 2.61 8.88
N VAL A 135 -13.49 3.64 8.28
CA VAL A 135 -13.13 3.64 6.86
C VAL A 135 -11.82 4.37 6.60
N GLY A 136 -11.26 4.09 5.43
CA GLY A 136 -10.13 4.82 4.89
C GLY A 136 -10.29 5.16 3.43
N VAL A 137 -9.53 6.15 2.97
CA VAL A 137 -9.42 6.54 1.56
C VAL A 137 -7.94 6.62 1.21
N GLY A 138 -7.54 5.92 0.17
CA GLY A 138 -6.15 5.86 -0.30
C GLY A 138 -5.83 6.91 -1.37
N CYS A 139 -5.02 6.51 -2.33
CA CYS A 139 -4.47 7.41 -3.35
C CYS A 139 -5.50 7.86 -4.41
N ILE A 140 -6.61 7.14 -4.58
CA ILE A 140 -7.56 7.30 -5.69
C ILE A 140 -8.97 7.51 -5.14
N VAL A 141 -9.70 8.48 -5.69
CA VAL A 141 -11.07 8.83 -5.28
C VAL A 141 -12.09 8.72 -6.41
N ASN A 142 -11.64 8.53 -7.66
CA ASN A 142 -12.53 8.31 -8.82
C ASN A 142 -11.77 7.65 -9.99
N SER A 143 -12.54 7.03 -10.91
CA SER A 143 -12.05 6.47 -12.18
C SER A 143 -13.19 6.47 -13.21
N CYS A 144 -12.96 6.01 -14.44
CA CYS A 144 -14.05 5.87 -15.43
C CYS A 144 -15.04 4.75 -15.09
N ARG A 145 -14.60 3.71 -14.36
CA ARG A 145 -15.40 2.55 -13.89
C ARG A 145 -15.88 1.58 -14.98
N HIS A 146 -15.61 1.86 -16.26
CA HIS A 146 -16.11 1.06 -17.40
C HIS A 146 -15.03 0.62 -18.38
N CYS A 147 -13.78 1.07 -18.26
CA CYS A 147 -12.69 0.52 -19.07
C CYS A 147 -12.23 -0.84 -18.52
N VAL A 148 -11.56 -1.63 -19.36
CA VAL A 148 -11.14 -2.99 -19.01
C VAL A 148 -10.31 -3.06 -17.72
N GLU A 149 -9.49 -2.04 -17.41
CA GLU A 149 -8.72 -1.98 -16.18
C GLU A 149 -9.62 -1.73 -14.96
N CYS A 150 -10.58 -0.81 -15.05
CA CYS A 150 -11.52 -0.54 -13.98
C CYS A 150 -12.42 -1.74 -13.68
N GLU A 151 -12.95 -2.41 -14.71
CA GLU A 151 -13.76 -3.61 -14.57
C GLU A 151 -12.97 -4.78 -13.96
N ALA A 152 -11.66 -4.84 -14.24
CA ALA A 152 -10.75 -5.80 -13.63
C ALA A 152 -10.40 -5.46 -12.16
N GLY A 153 -10.76 -4.27 -11.64
CA GLY A 153 -10.43 -3.78 -10.31
C GLY A 153 -9.03 -3.19 -10.24
N HIS A 154 -8.55 -2.66 -11.35
CA HIS A 154 -7.27 -1.97 -11.49
C HIS A 154 -7.49 -0.48 -11.76
N GLU A 155 -8.28 0.19 -10.92
CA GLU A 155 -8.64 1.61 -11.08
C GLU A 155 -7.40 2.52 -11.11
N ASN A 156 -6.31 2.09 -10.48
CA ASN A 156 -5.00 2.75 -10.51
C ASN A 156 -4.39 2.81 -11.92
N TYR A 157 -4.83 1.96 -12.84
CA TYR A 157 -4.43 1.92 -14.26
C TYR A 157 -5.58 2.31 -15.20
N CYS A 158 -6.57 3.06 -14.72
CA CYS A 158 -7.70 3.51 -15.53
C CYS A 158 -7.24 4.14 -16.85
N LEU A 159 -7.73 3.63 -17.99
CA LEU A 159 -7.30 4.07 -19.32
C LEU A 159 -7.71 5.51 -19.67
N GLU A 160 -8.74 6.03 -18.99
CA GLU A 160 -9.17 7.43 -19.11
C GLU A 160 -8.55 8.34 -18.02
N GLY A 161 -7.60 7.81 -17.25
CA GLY A 161 -7.05 8.44 -16.06
C GLY A 161 -7.92 8.24 -14.83
N ASN A 162 -7.27 7.97 -13.69
CA ASN A 162 -7.93 8.00 -12.38
C ASN A 162 -7.86 9.40 -11.77
N THR A 163 -8.75 9.67 -10.81
CA THR A 163 -8.71 10.90 -10.02
C THR A 163 -7.96 10.62 -8.73
N GLN A 164 -6.86 11.34 -8.50
CA GLN A 164 -6.09 11.26 -7.27
C GLN A 164 -6.84 11.96 -6.12
N THR A 165 -6.51 11.58 -4.90
CA THR A 165 -7.13 12.15 -3.68
C THR A 165 -6.88 13.64 -3.51
N TYR A 166 -5.82 14.18 -4.14
CA TYR A 166 -5.52 15.61 -4.18
C TYR A 166 -4.85 16.01 -5.51
N ALA A 167 -4.86 17.32 -5.79
CA ALA A 167 -4.20 17.97 -6.94
C ALA A 167 -4.56 17.33 -8.29
N SER A 168 -5.72 16.72 -8.38
CA SER A 168 -6.24 16.07 -9.59
C SER A 168 -7.57 16.71 -9.96
N LYS A 169 -7.82 16.86 -11.27
CA LYS A 169 -9.12 17.31 -11.75
C LYS A 169 -10.09 16.13 -11.74
N ASP A 170 -11.14 16.20 -10.92
CA ASP A 170 -12.18 15.18 -10.90
C ASP A 170 -13.11 15.32 -12.12
N ARG A 171 -13.96 14.33 -12.34
CA ARG A 171 -14.86 14.24 -13.49
C ARG A 171 -15.92 15.34 -13.53
N ASP A 172 -16.23 15.97 -12.40
CA ASP A 172 -17.06 17.17 -12.30
C ASP A 172 -16.32 18.48 -12.59
N GLY A 173 -15.00 18.40 -12.86
CA GLY A 173 -14.14 19.53 -13.16
C GLY A 173 -13.49 20.19 -11.94
N THR A 174 -13.82 19.78 -10.73
CA THR A 174 -13.23 20.32 -9.50
C THR A 174 -11.81 19.79 -9.26
N ILE A 175 -10.98 20.56 -8.56
CA ILE A 175 -9.65 20.09 -8.13
C ILE A 175 -9.78 19.45 -6.75
N THR A 176 -9.34 18.19 -6.65
CA THR A 176 -9.39 17.42 -5.41
C THR A 176 -8.49 18.01 -4.34
N GLN A 177 -8.98 18.03 -3.11
CA GLN A 177 -8.27 18.47 -1.91
C GLN A 177 -8.05 17.27 -0.99
N GLY A 178 -6.85 17.09 -0.49
CA GLY A 178 -6.43 15.91 0.26
C GLY A 178 -6.91 15.83 1.71
N GLY A 179 -6.26 14.94 2.44
CA GLY A 179 -6.64 14.49 3.77
C GLY A 179 -5.95 15.21 4.93
N TYR A 180 -5.08 16.18 4.70
CA TYR A 180 -4.65 17.06 5.81
C TYR A 180 -5.79 18.02 6.17
N ALA A 181 -6.97 17.47 6.35
CA ALA A 181 -8.22 18.18 6.59
C ALA A 181 -9.17 17.36 7.48
N THR A 182 -10.18 18.02 8.05
CA THR A 182 -11.11 17.40 9.00
C THR A 182 -12.18 16.53 8.34
N PHE A 183 -12.45 16.73 7.03
CA PHE A 183 -13.49 16.02 6.28
C PHE A 183 -13.08 15.68 4.86
N VAL A 184 -13.66 14.59 4.34
CA VAL A 184 -13.68 14.26 2.91
C VAL A 184 -15.08 13.80 2.49
N VAL A 185 -15.46 14.11 1.25
CA VAL A 185 -16.64 13.55 0.58
C VAL A 185 -16.15 12.76 -0.61
N VAL A 186 -16.54 11.49 -0.70
CA VAL A 186 -16.06 10.55 -1.71
C VAL A 186 -17.14 9.52 -2.03
N ASP A 187 -17.14 9.00 -3.25
CA ASP A 187 -18.04 7.91 -3.65
C ASP A 187 -17.68 6.61 -2.87
N GLU A 188 -18.73 5.87 -2.42
CA GLU A 188 -18.55 4.64 -1.62
C GLU A 188 -17.68 3.57 -2.29
N ASP A 189 -17.58 3.57 -3.63
CA ASP A 189 -16.78 2.61 -4.39
C ASP A 189 -15.27 2.83 -4.21
N PHE A 190 -14.84 3.98 -3.68
CA PHE A 190 -13.43 4.32 -3.40
C PHE A 190 -13.09 4.32 -1.91
N VAL A 191 -13.94 3.75 -1.09
CA VAL A 191 -13.77 3.68 0.36
C VAL A 191 -13.40 2.26 0.80
N ILE A 192 -12.41 2.18 1.67
CA ILE A 192 -11.90 0.93 2.24
C ILE A 192 -12.45 0.75 3.65
N ASN A 193 -13.03 -0.40 3.95
CA ASN A 193 -13.44 -0.75 5.31
C ASN A 193 -12.21 -1.06 6.18
N ILE A 194 -12.15 -0.49 7.37
CA ILE A 194 -11.06 -0.73 8.32
C ILE A 194 -11.55 -1.64 9.46
N PRO A 195 -11.08 -2.91 9.51
CA PRO A 195 -11.42 -3.84 10.57
C PRO A 195 -11.07 -3.29 11.96
N THR A 196 -11.86 -3.64 12.97
CA THR A 196 -11.62 -3.21 14.37
C THR A 196 -10.27 -3.66 14.93
N ALA A 197 -9.70 -4.71 14.37
CA ALA A 197 -8.37 -5.18 14.72
C ALA A 197 -7.23 -4.21 14.33
N ILE A 198 -7.48 -3.24 13.43
CA ILE A 198 -6.50 -2.22 13.03
C ILE A 198 -6.86 -0.89 13.70
N ASP A 199 -5.92 -0.23 14.39
CA ASP A 199 -6.11 1.14 14.86
C ASP A 199 -6.27 2.09 13.66
N LEU A 200 -7.17 3.09 13.75
CA LEU A 200 -7.38 4.03 12.65
C LEU A 200 -6.12 4.84 12.33
N ALA A 201 -5.28 5.14 13.32
CA ALA A 201 -4.02 5.81 13.08
C ALA A 201 -3.03 4.94 12.27
N GLU A 202 -3.09 3.61 12.45
CA GLU A 202 -2.26 2.66 11.71
C GLU A 202 -2.81 2.38 10.31
N ALA A 203 -4.12 2.58 10.10
CA ALA A 203 -4.77 2.32 8.83
C ALA A 203 -4.26 3.25 7.71
N GLY A 204 -4.07 4.55 8.00
CA GLY A 204 -3.64 5.52 7.00
C GLY A 204 -2.43 5.07 6.18
N PRO A 205 -1.27 4.79 6.79
CA PRO A 205 -0.08 4.35 6.06
C PRO A 205 -0.24 3.03 5.28
N LEU A 206 -1.17 2.16 5.67
CA LEU A 206 -1.47 0.94 4.91
C LEU A 206 -2.09 1.27 3.55
N LEU A 207 -2.92 2.32 3.46
CA LEU A 207 -3.62 2.74 2.25
C LEU A 207 -2.70 3.34 1.16
N CYS A 208 -1.45 3.58 1.48
CA CYS A 208 -0.42 3.97 0.53
C CYS A 208 0.78 3.02 0.60
N ALA A 209 1.58 3.09 1.67
CA ALA A 209 2.79 2.27 1.78
C ALA A 209 2.49 0.77 1.82
N GLY A 210 1.38 0.36 2.45
CA GLY A 210 0.95 -1.04 2.50
C GLY A 210 0.62 -1.57 1.11
N ILE A 211 -0.34 -0.94 0.42
CA ILE A 211 -0.79 -1.40 -0.90
C ILE A 211 0.30 -1.29 -1.97
N THR A 212 1.11 -0.23 -1.95
CA THR A 212 2.19 -0.02 -2.92
C THR A 212 3.21 -1.15 -2.92
N VAL A 213 3.47 -1.77 -1.76
CA VAL A 213 4.40 -2.90 -1.69
C VAL A 213 3.69 -4.25 -1.74
N TYR A 214 2.44 -4.35 -1.29
CA TYR A 214 1.64 -5.58 -1.35
C TYR A 214 1.34 -6.00 -2.78
N SER A 215 0.88 -5.07 -3.62
CA SER A 215 0.51 -5.32 -5.01
C SER A 215 1.64 -6.01 -5.80
N PRO A 216 2.88 -5.48 -5.87
CA PRO A 216 3.96 -6.16 -6.56
C PRO A 216 4.39 -7.48 -5.89
N LEU A 217 4.41 -7.58 -4.56
CA LEU A 217 4.72 -8.85 -3.89
C LEU A 217 3.75 -9.95 -4.30
N ARG A 218 2.46 -9.62 -4.38
CA ARG A 218 1.43 -10.55 -4.85
C ARG A 218 1.53 -10.82 -6.34
N ARG A 219 1.70 -9.80 -7.16
CA ARG A 219 1.78 -9.90 -8.63
C ARG A 219 2.90 -10.84 -9.08
N TRP A 220 4.07 -10.78 -8.44
CA TRP A 220 5.23 -11.62 -8.76
C TRP A 220 5.31 -12.88 -7.91
N GLY A 221 4.20 -13.28 -7.25
CA GLY A 221 4.05 -14.58 -6.63
C GLY A 221 4.98 -14.82 -5.43
N VAL A 222 5.19 -13.78 -4.61
CA VAL A 222 5.93 -13.95 -3.36
C VAL A 222 5.16 -14.89 -2.43
N SER A 223 5.83 -15.95 -1.98
CA SER A 223 5.23 -17.07 -1.26
C SER A 223 6.30 -17.84 -0.47
N PRO A 224 5.93 -18.84 0.35
CA PRO A 224 6.88 -19.65 1.10
C PRO A 224 7.99 -20.24 0.19
N GLY A 225 9.24 -20.15 0.67
CA GLY A 225 10.42 -20.59 -0.05
C GLY A 225 11.02 -19.61 -1.04
N LYS A 226 10.37 -18.49 -1.34
CA LYS A 226 10.92 -17.41 -2.18
C LYS A 226 11.91 -16.57 -1.39
N LYS A 227 12.99 -16.14 -2.04
CA LYS A 227 13.97 -15.18 -1.53
C LYS A 227 13.70 -13.81 -2.15
N VAL A 228 13.45 -12.82 -1.30
CA VAL A 228 13.08 -11.47 -1.72
C VAL A 228 14.12 -10.48 -1.26
N ALA A 229 14.65 -9.67 -2.19
CA ALA A 229 15.45 -8.50 -1.86
C ALA A 229 14.55 -7.27 -1.68
N VAL A 230 14.68 -6.57 -0.57
CA VAL A 230 14.05 -5.25 -0.36
C VAL A 230 15.15 -4.20 -0.37
N VAL A 231 15.12 -3.33 -1.38
CA VAL A 231 16.08 -2.23 -1.51
C VAL A 231 15.46 -0.97 -0.91
N GLY A 232 16.13 -0.46 0.14
CA GLY A 232 15.63 0.67 0.94
C GLY A 232 14.89 0.22 2.21
N MET A 233 15.10 0.97 3.30
CA MET A 233 14.48 0.72 4.60
C MET A 233 13.87 2.01 5.15
N GLY A 234 12.90 2.55 4.39
CA GLY A 234 12.07 3.70 4.74
C GLY A 234 10.62 3.33 5.00
N GLY A 235 9.71 4.29 4.77
CA GLY A 235 8.28 4.12 4.97
C GLY A 235 7.66 2.98 4.12
N LEU A 236 8.10 2.79 2.87
CA LEU A 236 7.74 1.64 2.04
C LEU A 236 8.48 0.37 2.46
N GLY A 237 9.81 0.47 2.64
CA GLY A 237 10.66 -0.70 2.89
C GLY A 237 10.30 -1.47 4.16
N HIS A 238 9.94 -0.78 5.26
CA HIS A 238 9.53 -1.48 6.49
C HIS A 238 8.23 -2.28 6.29
N MET A 239 7.27 -1.77 5.50
CA MET A 239 6.05 -2.51 5.14
C MET A 239 6.37 -3.68 4.20
N ALA A 240 7.28 -3.47 3.23
CA ALA A 240 7.72 -4.53 2.33
C ALA A 240 8.31 -5.73 3.08
N VAL A 241 9.16 -5.47 4.09
CA VAL A 241 9.73 -6.53 4.93
C VAL A 241 8.63 -7.29 5.69
N LYS A 242 7.75 -6.56 6.37
CA LYS A 242 6.65 -7.17 7.17
C LYS A 242 5.72 -8.00 6.29
N LEU A 243 5.29 -7.47 5.14
CA LEU A 243 4.36 -8.15 4.23
C LEU A 243 5.02 -9.35 3.54
N ALA A 244 6.22 -9.22 2.98
CA ALA A 244 6.93 -10.33 2.36
C ALA A 244 7.21 -11.47 3.35
N LYS A 245 7.58 -11.12 4.61
CA LYS A 245 7.73 -12.11 5.68
C LYS A 245 6.44 -12.83 6.01
N ALA A 246 5.32 -12.11 6.10
CA ALA A 246 4.01 -12.71 6.36
C ALA A 246 3.52 -13.59 5.20
N MET A 247 3.92 -13.30 3.96
CA MET A 247 3.72 -14.16 2.79
C MET A 247 4.64 -15.40 2.78
N GLY A 248 5.53 -15.55 3.76
CA GLY A 248 6.41 -16.71 3.93
C GLY A 248 7.77 -16.60 3.25
N ALA A 249 8.14 -15.47 2.69
CA ALA A 249 9.42 -15.28 2.02
C ALA A 249 10.59 -15.13 3.01
N GLU A 250 11.78 -15.51 2.55
CA GLU A 250 13.05 -15.15 3.17
C GLU A 250 13.46 -13.76 2.65
N VAL A 251 13.50 -12.77 3.54
CA VAL A 251 13.72 -11.37 3.16
C VAL A 251 15.15 -10.94 3.46
N THR A 252 15.83 -10.38 2.48
CA THR A 252 17.12 -9.68 2.63
C THR A 252 16.90 -8.19 2.36
N VAL A 253 17.29 -7.35 3.31
CA VAL A 253 17.18 -5.89 3.20
C VAL A 253 18.52 -5.29 2.81
N PHE A 254 18.52 -4.41 1.81
CA PHE A 254 19.65 -3.55 1.45
C PHE A 254 19.37 -2.12 1.90
N THR A 255 20.15 -1.59 2.84
CA THR A 255 19.97 -0.25 3.41
C THR A 255 21.28 0.54 3.47
N THR A 256 21.21 1.84 3.24
CA THR A 256 22.37 2.73 3.46
C THR A 256 22.55 3.14 4.92
N SER A 257 21.62 2.78 5.80
CA SER A 257 21.51 3.23 7.20
C SER A 257 21.81 2.09 8.17
N PRO A 258 23.03 1.98 8.73
CA PRO A 258 23.38 0.91 9.68
C PRO A 258 22.50 0.88 10.93
N GLU A 259 22.05 2.06 11.35
CA GLU A 259 21.19 2.23 12.52
C GLU A 259 19.79 1.61 12.35
N LYS A 260 19.43 1.18 11.13
CA LYS A 260 18.17 0.48 10.82
C LYS A 260 18.29 -1.05 10.82
N ILE A 261 19.48 -1.61 11.06
CA ILE A 261 19.70 -3.07 11.04
C ILE A 261 18.82 -3.77 12.07
N ALA A 262 18.81 -3.26 13.32
CA ALA A 262 18.01 -3.86 14.39
C ALA A 262 16.52 -3.85 14.06
N ASP A 263 16.01 -2.74 13.53
CA ASP A 263 14.61 -2.63 13.09
C ASP A 263 14.28 -3.59 11.95
N ALA A 264 15.13 -3.68 10.93
CA ALA A 264 14.91 -4.59 9.81
C ALA A 264 14.80 -6.06 10.27
N LYS A 265 15.68 -6.46 11.20
CA LYS A 265 15.63 -7.78 11.83
C LYS A 265 14.34 -7.98 12.64
N ARG A 266 13.94 -7.00 13.45
CA ARG A 266 12.71 -7.02 14.23
C ARG A 266 11.47 -7.15 13.34
N PHE A 267 11.47 -6.55 12.14
CA PHE A 267 10.39 -6.65 11.17
C PHE A 267 10.36 -7.98 10.41
N GLY A 268 11.40 -8.81 10.55
CA GLY A 268 11.43 -10.17 10.01
C GLY A 268 12.43 -10.38 8.87
N ALA A 269 13.36 -9.45 8.63
CA ALA A 269 14.43 -9.67 7.67
C ALA A 269 15.38 -10.79 8.14
N ALA A 270 15.60 -11.80 7.29
CA ALA A 270 16.58 -12.85 7.51
C ALA A 270 18.01 -12.30 7.43
N ASN A 271 18.26 -11.41 6.46
CA ASN A 271 19.55 -10.78 6.27
C ASN A 271 19.40 -9.26 6.10
N VAL A 272 20.42 -8.51 6.53
CA VAL A 272 20.51 -7.06 6.33
C VAL A 272 21.90 -6.73 5.82
N VAL A 273 21.96 -6.05 4.69
CA VAL A 273 23.20 -5.65 4.02
C VAL A 273 23.29 -4.13 4.02
N VAL A 274 24.40 -3.60 4.51
CA VAL A 274 24.64 -2.16 4.46
C VAL A 274 25.19 -1.81 3.08
N ASN A 275 24.34 -1.15 2.28
CA ASN A 275 24.69 -0.71 0.92
C ASN A 275 25.46 0.61 0.98
N ARG A 276 26.78 0.53 1.02
CA ARG A 276 27.72 1.67 0.94
C ARG A 276 28.57 1.54 -0.32
N ASP A 277 29.25 2.61 -0.68
CA ASP A 277 30.24 2.56 -1.75
C ASP A 277 31.29 1.49 -1.43
N GLY A 278 31.60 0.66 -2.43
CA GLY A 278 32.51 -0.49 -2.27
C GLY A 278 31.94 -1.72 -1.54
N ALA A 279 30.66 -1.72 -1.11
CA ALA A 279 30.05 -2.91 -0.51
C ALA A 279 30.00 -4.06 -1.53
N ASP A 280 30.48 -5.22 -1.11
CA ASP A 280 30.45 -6.46 -1.91
C ASP A 280 29.13 -7.19 -1.73
N PHE A 281 28.44 -7.50 -2.84
CA PHE A 281 27.20 -8.26 -2.87
C PHE A 281 27.38 -9.65 -3.49
N SER A 282 28.63 -10.08 -3.76
CA SER A 282 28.96 -11.34 -4.45
C SER A 282 28.34 -12.57 -3.77
N ALA A 283 28.22 -12.54 -2.42
CA ALA A 283 27.58 -13.61 -1.65
C ALA A 283 26.08 -13.82 -1.99
N PHE A 284 25.45 -12.85 -2.67
CA PHE A 284 24.04 -12.88 -3.06
C PHE A 284 23.86 -13.05 -4.59
N GLY A 285 24.92 -13.36 -5.34
CA GLY A 285 24.81 -13.57 -6.77
C GLY A 285 23.75 -14.61 -7.12
N HIS A 286 22.79 -14.25 -7.98
CA HIS A 286 21.67 -15.09 -8.42
C HIS A 286 20.85 -15.72 -7.27
N ALA A 287 20.70 -15.01 -6.14
CA ALA A 287 20.01 -15.53 -4.97
C ALA A 287 18.50 -15.24 -4.93
N PHE A 288 18.05 -14.14 -5.52
CA PHE A 288 16.70 -13.63 -5.30
C PHE A 288 15.72 -14.01 -6.40
N ASP A 289 14.53 -14.45 -5.99
CA ASP A 289 13.39 -14.72 -6.87
C ASP A 289 12.67 -13.42 -7.27
N PHE A 290 12.80 -12.36 -6.48
CA PHE A 290 12.19 -11.05 -6.70
C PHE A 290 12.96 -9.98 -5.93
N ALA A 291 13.07 -8.79 -6.51
CA ALA A 291 13.59 -7.62 -5.81
C ALA A 291 12.59 -6.47 -5.86
N LEU A 292 12.32 -5.86 -4.71
CA LEU A 292 11.44 -4.71 -4.56
C LEU A 292 12.25 -3.48 -4.15
N ASP A 293 12.30 -2.49 -5.05
CA ASP A 293 13.01 -1.24 -4.84
C ASP A 293 12.07 -0.14 -4.36
N THR A 294 12.29 0.30 -3.13
CA THR A 294 11.49 1.33 -2.44
C THR A 294 12.20 2.68 -2.36
N VAL A 295 13.36 2.83 -2.99
CA VAL A 295 14.18 4.04 -2.94
C VAL A 295 13.69 5.06 -3.96
N PRO A 296 13.22 6.26 -3.54
CA PRO A 296 12.71 7.24 -4.50
C PRO A 296 13.84 7.95 -5.25
N GLN A 297 15.02 8.13 -4.66
CA GLN A 297 16.13 8.84 -5.31
C GLN A 297 16.79 7.98 -6.39
N ARG A 298 17.41 8.66 -7.37
CA ARG A 298 18.29 7.99 -8.33
C ARG A 298 19.42 7.28 -7.60
N HIS A 299 19.66 6.03 -7.94
CA HIS A 299 20.75 5.19 -7.44
C HIS A 299 21.11 4.13 -8.48
N ASP A 300 22.26 3.50 -8.31
CA ASP A 300 22.74 2.43 -9.20
C ASP A 300 21.97 1.12 -8.95
N ILE A 301 20.95 0.87 -9.78
CA ILE A 301 20.19 -0.39 -9.73
C ILE A 301 20.95 -1.53 -10.40
N GLY A 302 21.96 -1.24 -11.23
CA GLY A 302 22.83 -2.23 -11.88
C GLY A 302 23.54 -3.15 -10.90
N ARG A 303 23.74 -2.70 -9.66
CA ARG A 303 24.30 -3.54 -8.58
C ARG A 303 23.36 -4.62 -8.06
N PHE A 304 22.04 -4.46 -8.25
CA PHE A 304 21.03 -5.38 -7.70
C PHE A 304 20.52 -6.38 -8.74
N VAL A 305 20.51 -6.01 -10.04
CA VAL A 305 20.04 -6.90 -11.11
C VAL A 305 20.84 -8.21 -11.18
N PRO A 306 22.17 -8.23 -11.04
CA PRO A 306 22.95 -9.48 -11.01
C PRO A 306 22.66 -10.38 -9.81
N LEU A 307 21.97 -9.89 -8.79
CA LEU A 307 21.58 -10.67 -7.62
C LEU A 307 20.32 -11.52 -7.87
N LEU A 308 19.62 -11.27 -8.96
CA LEU A 308 18.41 -11.97 -9.35
C LEU A 308 18.73 -13.35 -9.96
N LYS A 309 17.89 -14.32 -9.64
CA LYS A 309 17.85 -15.61 -10.35
C LYS A 309 17.45 -15.41 -11.81
N ARG A 310 17.64 -16.43 -12.65
CA ARG A 310 17.09 -16.44 -14.00
C ARG A 310 15.57 -16.25 -13.96
N ASP A 311 15.03 -15.45 -14.87
CA ASP A 311 13.60 -15.12 -15.02
C ASP A 311 13.02 -14.28 -13.87
N ALA A 312 13.85 -13.79 -12.97
CA ALA A 312 13.40 -12.96 -11.86
C ALA A 312 13.24 -11.48 -12.26
N THR A 313 12.45 -10.76 -11.48
CA THR A 313 12.10 -9.35 -11.75
C THR A 313 12.64 -8.43 -10.66
N TYR A 314 13.22 -7.32 -11.09
CA TYR A 314 13.48 -6.14 -10.27
C TYR A 314 12.33 -5.15 -10.42
N CYS A 315 11.53 -4.98 -9.38
CA CYS A 315 10.36 -4.09 -9.43
C CYS A 315 10.60 -2.81 -8.63
N ARG A 316 10.38 -1.68 -9.27
CA ARG A 316 10.53 -0.36 -8.65
C ARG A 316 9.17 0.21 -8.25
N VAL A 317 9.07 0.67 -7.01
CA VAL A 317 7.90 1.39 -6.45
C VAL A 317 8.30 2.75 -5.85
N GLY A 318 9.59 2.97 -5.59
CA GLY A 318 10.09 4.29 -5.18
C GLY A 318 10.18 5.22 -6.39
N VAL A 319 9.47 6.36 -6.33
CA VAL A 319 9.46 7.36 -7.41
C VAL A 319 10.03 8.67 -6.90
N GLY A 320 11.08 9.18 -7.55
CA GLY A 320 11.68 10.48 -7.34
C GLY A 320 11.08 11.55 -8.27
N LYS A 321 11.93 12.39 -8.85
CA LYS A 321 11.50 13.37 -9.84
C LYS A 321 11.18 12.70 -11.17
N VAL A 322 10.22 13.25 -11.94
CA VAL A 322 9.88 12.72 -13.27
C VAL A 322 11.08 12.69 -14.21
N ALA A 323 11.99 13.64 -14.07
CA ALA A 323 13.21 13.70 -14.89
C ALA A 323 14.27 12.64 -14.52
N ASP A 324 14.13 11.94 -13.40
CA ASP A 324 15.09 10.92 -12.99
C ASP A 324 14.99 9.70 -13.90
N THR A 325 16.13 9.24 -14.41
CA THR A 325 16.26 8.03 -15.21
C THR A 325 16.87 6.89 -14.41
N ILE A 326 16.67 5.69 -14.89
CA ILE A 326 17.33 4.47 -14.37
C ILE A 326 18.28 3.93 -15.43
N ASP A 327 19.52 3.60 -15.03
CA ASP A 327 20.53 3.06 -15.91
C ASP A 327 20.79 1.59 -15.58
N VAL A 328 20.76 0.73 -16.60
CA VAL A 328 20.96 -0.72 -16.46
C VAL A 328 21.85 -1.24 -17.57
N GLY A 329 22.85 -2.02 -17.20
CA GLY A 329 23.68 -2.72 -18.17
C GLY A 329 22.86 -3.79 -18.90
N GLN A 330 22.81 -3.71 -20.23
CA GLN A 330 22.06 -4.66 -21.07
C GLN A 330 22.42 -6.12 -20.81
N MET A 331 23.71 -6.42 -20.57
CA MET A 331 24.17 -7.79 -20.30
C MET A 331 23.54 -8.38 -19.04
N SER A 332 23.31 -7.58 -17.99
CA SER A 332 22.67 -8.05 -16.77
C SER A 332 21.24 -8.56 -17.00
N LEU A 333 20.55 -8.01 -18.00
CA LEU A 333 19.21 -8.46 -18.39
C LEU A 333 19.25 -9.68 -19.29
N VAL A 334 20.11 -9.66 -20.32
CA VAL A 334 20.14 -10.68 -21.38
C VAL A 334 20.63 -12.03 -20.84
N MET A 335 21.70 -12.05 -20.06
CA MET A 335 22.37 -13.29 -19.62
C MET A 335 21.48 -14.18 -18.74
N PHE A 336 20.58 -13.59 -17.95
CA PHE A 336 19.69 -14.34 -17.04
C PHE A 336 18.21 -14.13 -17.32
N ARG A 337 17.88 -13.49 -18.46
CA ARG A 337 16.49 -13.21 -18.89
C ARG A 337 15.71 -12.47 -17.79
N ASN A 338 16.39 -11.53 -17.11
CA ASN A 338 15.77 -10.74 -16.05
C ASN A 338 14.90 -9.62 -16.63
N ALA A 339 13.93 -9.18 -15.84
CA ALA A 339 13.06 -8.07 -16.15
C ALA A 339 13.23 -6.93 -15.15
N ILE A 340 13.02 -5.69 -15.63
CA ILE A 340 12.82 -4.51 -14.81
C ILE A 340 11.38 -4.08 -15.00
N ALA A 341 10.67 -3.86 -13.91
CA ALA A 341 9.27 -3.48 -13.90
C ALA A 341 9.03 -2.34 -12.92
N GLY A 342 7.88 -1.68 -13.08
CA GLY A 342 7.32 -0.76 -12.10
C GLY A 342 5.97 -1.25 -11.60
N SER A 343 5.54 -0.76 -10.43
CA SER A 343 4.20 -0.98 -9.91
C SER A 343 3.71 0.31 -9.26
N ASN A 344 2.47 0.69 -9.57
CA ASN A 344 1.84 1.90 -9.04
C ASN A 344 0.70 1.51 -8.12
N THR A 345 0.85 1.70 -6.82
CA THR A 345 -0.18 1.41 -5.80
C THR A 345 -0.95 0.10 -6.09
N GLY A 346 -2.25 0.05 -5.80
CA GLY A 346 -3.18 -1.02 -6.19
C GLY A 346 -4.58 -0.49 -6.39
N GLY A 347 -5.47 -1.28 -7.00
CA GLY A 347 -6.89 -0.97 -7.13
C GLY A 347 -7.62 -1.07 -5.80
N ILE A 348 -8.88 -0.67 -5.78
CA ILE A 348 -9.69 -0.60 -4.54
C ILE A 348 -9.89 -1.98 -3.93
N ARG A 349 -10.22 -2.97 -4.75
CA ARG A 349 -10.40 -4.36 -4.31
C ARG A 349 -9.12 -4.94 -3.72
N GLU A 350 -7.98 -4.73 -4.38
CA GLU A 350 -6.68 -5.21 -3.89
C GLU A 350 -6.26 -4.49 -2.59
N THR A 351 -6.61 -3.21 -2.47
CA THR A 351 -6.37 -2.44 -1.23
C THR A 351 -7.17 -2.99 -0.07
N GLN A 352 -8.46 -3.35 -0.27
CA GLN A 352 -9.25 -3.99 0.77
C GLN A 352 -8.67 -5.35 1.16
N GLU A 353 -8.27 -6.17 0.19
CA GLU A 353 -7.63 -7.46 0.43
C GLU A 353 -6.32 -7.31 1.25
N MET A 354 -5.51 -6.30 0.94
CA MET A 354 -4.29 -6.01 1.71
C MET A 354 -4.63 -5.61 3.16
N ILE A 355 -5.66 -4.78 3.37
CA ILE A 355 -6.11 -4.40 4.72
C ILE A 355 -6.56 -5.63 5.52
N ASP A 356 -7.35 -6.51 4.89
CA ASP A 356 -7.84 -7.74 5.52
C ASP A 356 -6.68 -8.71 5.83
N PHE A 357 -5.70 -8.82 4.92
CA PHE A 357 -4.46 -9.56 5.13
C PHE A 357 -3.66 -9.00 6.32
N CYS A 358 -3.51 -7.68 6.41
CA CYS A 358 -2.85 -7.04 7.55
C CYS A 358 -3.58 -7.28 8.86
N ALA A 359 -4.92 -7.23 8.86
CA ALA A 359 -5.74 -7.52 10.03
C ALA A 359 -5.56 -8.95 10.52
N LEU A 360 -5.63 -9.92 9.59
CA LEU A 360 -5.50 -11.36 9.86
C LEU A 360 -4.11 -11.73 10.42
N HIS A 361 -3.04 -11.16 9.86
CA HIS A 361 -1.66 -11.49 10.22
C HIS A 361 -1.06 -10.54 11.26
N GLY A 362 -1.82 -9.62 11.84
CA GLY A 362 -1.33 -8.67 12.85
C GLY A 362 -0.28 -7.70 12.32
N ILE A 363 -0.25 -7.43 11.01
CA ILE A 363 0.72 -6.53 10.40
C ILE A 363 0.30 -5.08 10.63
N ARG A 364 1.21 -4.27 11.16
CA ARG A 364 1.00 -2.84 11.45
C ARG A 364 2.19 -2.02 11.00
N PRO A 365 1.99 -0.77 10.53
CA PRO A 365 3.09 0.15 10.31
C PRO A 365 3.69 0.62 11.63
N GLU A 366 4.96 0.99 11.62
CA GLU A 366 5.56 1.74 12.74
C GLU A 366 5.20 3.22 12.56
N ILE A 367 4.39 3.76 13.45
CA ILE A 367 3.87 5.13 13.35
C ILE A 367 4.36 6.04 14.49
N GLN A 368 4.42 7.33 14.19
CA GLN A 368 4.56 8.40 15.16
C GLN A 368 3.44 9.42 14.92
N LYS A 369 2.55 9.57 15.88
CA LYS A 369 1.47 10.55 15.82
C LYS A 369 2.00 11.96 16.02
N ILE A 370 1.46 12.92 15.27
CA ILE A 370 1.81 14.34 15.33
C ILE A 370 0.54 15.20 15.22
N PRO A 371 0.51 16.39 15.82
CA PRO A 371 -0.58 17.34 15.57
C PRO A 371 -0.50 17.93 14.15
N MET A 372 -1.58 18.54 13.66
CA MET A 372 -1.60 19.22 12.35
C MET A 372 -0.50 20.28 12.20
N THR A 373 -0.12 20.95 13.28
CA THR A 373 0.95 21.96 13.30
C THR A 373 2.35 21.36 13.17
N GLY A 374 2.50 20.04 13.31
CA GLY A 374 3.77 19.31 13.21
C GLY A 374 4.10 18.82 11.79
N ILE A 375 3.24 19.08 10.78
CA ILE A 375 3.41 18.52 9.43
C ILE A 375 4.70 19.01 8.77
N ASP A 376 5.04 20.29 8.87
CA ASP A 376 6.26 20.83 8.25
C ASP A 376 7.55 20.22 8.83
N GLU A 377 7.58 20.00 10.14
CA GLU A 377 8.69 19.30 10.78
C GLU A 377 8.76 17.84 10.36
N ALA A 378 7.61 17.17 10.25
CA ALA A 378 7.54 15.79 9.77
C ALA A 378 8.03 15.69 8.32
N TRP A 379 7.65 16.62 7.43
CA TRP A 379 8.15 16.70 6.06
C TRP A 379 9.66 16.83 6.01
N SER A 380 10.23 17.70 6.83
CA SER A 380 11.70 17.86 6.92
C SER A 380 12.37 16.56 7.34
N LYS A 381 11.83 15.87 8.35
CA LYS A 381 12.36 14.56 8.81
C LYS A 381 12.23 13.45 7.75
N VAL A 382 11.15 13.47 6.93
CA VAL A 382 10.97 12.54 5.82
C VAL A 382 12.02 12.76 4.74
N VAL A 383 12.25 14.02 4.34
CA VAL A 383 13.28 14.39 3.35
C VAL A 383 14.69 14.03 3.84
N ASP A 384 14.97 14.26 5.11
CA ASP A 384 16.26 13.95 5.75
C ASP A 384 16.46 12.45 6.07
N LYS A 385 15.53 11.57 5.71
CA LYS A 385 15.56 10.12 5.98
C LYS A 385 15.56 9.78 7.49
N LYS A 386 15.09 10.72 8.34
CA LYS A 386 15.03 10.57 9.80
C LYS A 386 13.73 9.98 10.33
N ALA A 387 12.73 9.76 9.47
CA ALA A 387 11.46 9.14 9.87
C ALA A 387 11.64 7.67 10.33
N ARG A 388 10.95 7.26 11.42
CA ARG A 388 10.99 5.91 12.03
C ARG A 388 9.58 5.38 12.34
N TYR A 389 8.73 5.03 11.37
CA TYR A 389 8.93 5.01 9.90
C TYR A 389 7.88 5.86 9.19
N ARG A 390 6.71 6.07 9.81
CA ARG A 390 5.62 6.86 9.26
C ARG A 390 5.13 7.87 10.28
N PHE A 391 4.96 9.13 9.85
CA PHE A 391 4.22 10.11 10.63
C PHE A 391 2.73 10.00 10.31
N VAL A 392 1.89 10.20 11.33
CA VAL A 392 0.44 10.23 11.19
C VAL A 392 -0.11 11.46 11.90
N VAL A 393 -0.79 12.29 11.14
CA VAL A 393 -1.38 13.54 11.63
C VAL A 393 -2.68 13.23 12.37
N GLU A 394 -2.81 13.72 13.59
CA GLU A 394 -4.06 13.75 14.35
C GLU A 394 -4.87 14.98 13.94
N LEU A 395 -6.04 14.76 13.32
CA LEU A 395 -6.83 15.83 12.68
C LEU A 395 -7.87 16.48 13.60
N ASN A 396 -8.11 15.88 14.76
CA ASN A 396 -9.09 16.34 15.75
C ASN A 396 -8.45 16.79 17.08
N ALA A 397 -7.13 17.03 17.09
CA ALA A 397 -6.40 17.50 18.27
C ALA A 397 -6.35 19.02 18.34
#